data_1ae391ee5870b073f696308e5c1ed1ca
#
_entry.id   1ae391ee5870b073f696308e5c1ed1ca
#
_cell.length_a   1.000
_cell.length_b   1.000
_cell.length_c   1.000
_cell.angle_alpha   90.00
_cell.angle_beta   90.00
_cell.angle_gamma   90.00
#
_symmetry.space_group_name_H-M   'P 1'
#
loop_
_entity.id
_entity.type
_entity.pdbx_description
1 polymer ?
#
loop_
_entity_poly.entity_id
_entity_poly.type
_entity_poly.pdbx_seq_one_letter_code
_entity_poly.pdbx_strand_id
1 'polypeptide(L)'
;PAMYYNRFFTFFCILNLYLLVRCVEKVQSQRYLCLAGAILLSGFFKFEVALFSFLCSTVVFFVQFLLKTKQEDSARQEDQVFGMSRTKFWVSVGLLVLVLIFALSFLLKKDFFNLAVDMVLGSYQVWGNPFPNLFPFFALWSELGSHEMFQRLLFYIPVWVYTGVAFFLIIKIIKENVIEVIDMHVLSILLIGICAYGLVLWRTGFDNLLRTLPSAYILFCYILYLTRGRLLSLLEVSTKGSGALVVSRKTVVNVVTVFLPFLFFYEMNVNHGFYAGTIGAVKQETALLDMPRVKAYTNPAEAESIEKIIDRIEKYSKAGDPILALPLNPIFYFLTDRINPTAYDWILPGMLNEKDEKKVIGQLQASPPKVIVFVDIPIDGKEDRRLANYTPLIYSYLAKNYEFKEMIGMFQILLPKSEDQ
;
A
#
# COMPACT_ATOMS: atom_id res chain seq x y z
N PRO A 1 -7.36 12.84 2.67
CA PRO A 1 -7.98 11.62 3.23
C PRO A 1 -7.26 10.34 2.80
N ALA A 2 -6.84 10.21 1.53
CA ALA A 2 -6.16 9.01 1.03
C ALA A 2 -4.82 8.68 1.74
N MET A 3 -4.11 9.70 2.23
CA MET A 3 -2.86 9.50 2.98
C MET A 3 -3.07 8.81 4.34
N TYR A 4 -4.17 9.09 5.03
CA TYR A 4 -4.49 8.47 6.33
C TYR A 4 -4.89 7.00 6.18
N TYR A 5 -5.62 6.67 5.12
CA TYR A 5 -6.12 5.34 4.83
C TYR A 5 -4.98 4.29 4.75
N ASN A 6 -3.87 4.65 4.14
CA ASN A 6 -2.73 3.74 4.00
C ASN A 6 -1.86 3.59 5.26
N ARG A 7 -1.91 4.54 6.21
CA ARG A 7 -1.15 4.43 7.47
C ARG A 7 -1.70 3.33 8.38
N PHE A 8 -3.01 3.12 8.38
CA PHE A 8 -3.64 2.05 9.15
C PHE A 8 -3.34 0.65 8.60
N PHE A 9 -2.99 0.53 7.31
CA PHE A 9 -2.67 -0.74 6.69
C PHE A 9 -1.57 -1.50 7.45
N THR A 10 -0.41 -0.90 7.59
CA THR A 10 0.75 -1.52 8.24
C THR A 10 0.45 -1.82 9.71
N PHE A 11 -0.20 -0.89 10.40
CA PHE A 11 -0.59 -1.08 11.81
C PHE A 11 -1.48 -2.32 11.98
N PHE A 12 -2.55 -2.44 11.20
CA PHE A 12 -3.45 -3.58 11.32
C PHE A 12 -2.82 -4.89 10.83
N CYS A 13 -1.96 -4.87 9.83
CA CYS A 13 -1.19 -6.05 9.44
C CYS A 13 -0.32 -6.56 10.58
N ILE A 14 0.42 -5.66 11.24
CA ILE A 14 1.29 -6.02 12.37
C ILE A 14 0.45 -6.48 13.57
N LEU A 15 -0.64 -5.80 13.90
CA LEU A 15 -1.52 -6.18 15.00
C LEU A 15 -2.12 -7.57 14.78
N ASN A 16 -2.69 -7.82 13.61
CA ASN A 16 -3.29 -9.12 13.28
C ASN A 16 -2.24 -10.23 13.25
N LEU A 17 -1.05 -9.96 12.71
CA LEU A 17 0.08 -10.90 12.77
C LEU A 17 0.49 -11.21 14.20
N TYR A 18 0.68 -10.20 15.04
CA TYR A 18 1.02 -10.39 16.45
C TYR A 18 0.00 -11.27 17.19
N LEU A 19 -1.29 -10.96 17.02
CA LEU A 19 -2.36 -11.74 17.65
C LEU A 19 -2.43 -13.18 17.11
N LEU A 20 -2.21 -13.37 15.81
CA LEU A 20 -2.15 -14.70 15.20
C LEU A 20 -0.99 -15.54 15.80
N VAL A 21 0.21 -14.96 15.89
CA VAL A 21 1.36 -15.60 16.53
C VAL A 21 1.04 -15.98 17.98
N ARG A 22 0.41 -15.07 18.74
CA ARG A 22 0.00 -15.36 20.14
C ARG A 22 -1.06 -16.45 20.25
N CYS A 23 -1.93 -16.60 19.24
CA CYS A 23 -2.89 -17.71 19.18
C CYS A 23 -2.21 -19.05 18.91
N VAL A 24 -1.16 -19.05 18.06
CA VAL A 24 -0.37 -20.24 17.74
C VAL A 24 0.43 -20.72 18.96
N GLU A 25 1.04 -19.78 19.73
CA GLU A 25 1.83 -20.12 20.92
C GLU A 25 1.00 -20.81 22.01
N LYS A 26 -0.19 -20.31 22.27
CA LYS A 26 -1.05 -20.83 23.32
C LYS A 26 -2.52 -20.65 22.97
N VAL A 27 -3.25 -21.75 23.05
CA VAL A 27 -4.71 -21.78 22.84
C VAL A 27 -5.39 -21.14 24.03
N GLN A 28 -5.97 -19.97 23.83
CA GLN A 28 -6.77 -19.29 24.84
C GLN A 28 -7.94 -18.59 24.17
N SER A 29 -9.16 -18.79 24.63
CA SER A 29 -10.36 -18.18 24.05
C SER A 29 -10.27 -16.67 23.91
N GLN A 30 -9.68 -15.99 24.91
CA GLN A 30 -9.47 -14.55 24.87
C GLN A 30 -8.57 -14.10 23.71
N ARG A 31 -7.51 -14.84 23.38
CA ARG A 31 -6.60 -14.52 22.27
C ARG A 31 -7.31 -14.62 20.92
N TYR A 32 -8.13 -15.66 20.75
CA TYR A 32 -8.94 -15.82 19.52
C TYR A 32 -9.98 -14.72 19.36
N LEU A 33 -10.62 -14.30 20.49
CA LEU A 33 -11.53 -13.16 20.47
C LEU A 33 -10.82 -11.87 20.09
N CYS A 34 -9.62 -11.62 20.67
CA CYS A 34 -8.83 -10.46 20.32
C CYS A 34 -8.45 -10.45 18.83
N LEU A 35 -8.02 -11.60 18.29
CA LEU A 35 -7.68 -11.72 16.87
C LEU A 35 -8.94 -11.50 15.99
N ALA A 36 -10.05 -12.14 16.31
CA ALA A 36 -11.30 -11.95 15.57
C ALA A 36 -11.78 -10.48 15.62
N GLY A 37 -11.72 -9.86 16.80
CA GLY A 37 -12.05 -8.44 16.97
C GLY A 37 -11.14 -7.51 16.19
N ALA A 38 -9.83 -7.78 16.17
CA ALA A 38 -8.86 -6.99 15.40
C ALA A 38 -9.05 -7.14 13.88
N ILE A 39 -9.36 -8.37 13.41
CA ILE A 39 -9.70 -8.61 12.00
C ILE A 39 -10.96 -7.85 11.61
N LEU A 40 -12.02 -7.92 12.42
CA LEU A 40 -13.25 -7.18 12.17
C LEU A 40 -13.01 -5.66 12.18
N LEU A 41 -12.30 -5.15 13.19
CA LEU A 41 -11.96 -3.74 13.28
C LEU A 41 -11.15 -3.27 12.07
N SER A 42 -10.17 -4.06 11.62
CA SER A 42 -9.40 -3.72 10.41
C SER A 42 -10.29 -3.63 9.17
N GLY A 43 -11.41 -4.36 9.11
CA GLY A 43 -12.36 -4.31 8.00
C GLY A 43 -13.07 -2.96 7.85
N PHE A 44 -13.32 -2.25 8.96
CA PHE A 44 -13.87 -0.90 8.91
C PHE A 44 -12.89 0.13 8.35
N PHE A 45 -11.59 -0.08 8.54
CA PHE A 45 -10.56 0.82 8.04
C PHE A 45 -10.00 0.40 6.69
N LYS A 46 -9.84 -0.92 6.47
CA LYS A 46 -9.30 -1.47 5.24
C LYS A 46 -9.72 -2.92 5.05
N PHE A 47 -10.73 -3.12 4.21
CA PHE A 47 -11.35 -4.43 3.97
C PHE A 47 -10.34 -5.49 3.52
N GLU A 48 -9.38 -5.13 2.67
CA GLU A 48 -8.36 -6.04 2.15
C GLU A 48 -7.50 -6.62 3.29
N VAL A 49 -7.16 -5.81 4.30
CA VAL A 49 -6.39 -6.28 5.47
C VAL A 49 -7.18 -7.29 6.26
N ALA A 50 -8.48 -7.05 6.48
CA ALA A 50 -9.35 -8.00 7.18
C ALA A 50 -9.45 -9.33 6.42
N LEU A 51 -9.70 -9.28 5.12
CA LEU A 51 -9.81 -10.45 4.27
C LEU A 51 -8.52 -11.27 4.28
N PHE A 52 -7.37 -10.64 4.06
CA PHE A 52 -6.07 -11.31 4.04
C PHE A 52 -5.71 -11.89 5.42
N SER A 53 -5.93 -11.13 6.49
CA SER A 53 -5.67 -11.61 7.85
C SER A 53 -6.55 -12.81 8.20
N PHE A 54 -7.81 -12.80 7.77
CA PHE A 54 -8.73 -13.92 7.95
C PHE A 54 -8.26 -15.16 7.17
N LEU A 55 -7.93 -15.01 5.87
CA LEU A 55 -7.43 -16.11 5.03
C LEU A 55 -6.13 -16.69 5.58
N CYS A 56 -5.16 -15.85 5.96
CA CYS A 56 -3.91 -16.28 6.55
C CYS A 56 -4.13 -17.05 7.86
N SER A 57 -4.99 -16.55 8.73
CA SER A 57 -5.33 -17.22 9.98
C SER A 57 -5.96 -18.59 9.75
N THR A 58 -6.88 -18.67 8.77
CA THR A 58 -7.52 -19.93 8.38
C THR A 58 -6.49 -20.96 7.89
N VAL A 59 -5.57 -20.56 7.02
CA VAL A 59 -4.50 -21.45 6.52
C VAL A 59 -3.58 -21.91 7.65
N VAL A 60 -3.15 -20.99 8.51
CA VAL A 60 -2.26 -21.31 9.65
C VAL A 60 -2.92 -22.34 10.58
N PHE A 61 -4.18 -22.12 10.96
CA PHE A 61 -4.89 -23.07 11.83
C PHE A 61 -5.21 -24.38 11.14
N PHE A 62 -5.46 -24.37 9.85
CA PHE A 62 -5.65 -25.59 9.07
C PHE A 62 -4.36 -26.43 9.01
N VAL A 63 -3.22 -25.79 8.75
CA VAL A 63 -1.91 -26.46 8.77
C VAL A 63 -1.59 -27.01 10.17
N GLN A 64 -1.85 -26.23 11.22
CA GLN A 64 -1.67 -26.65 12.60
C GLN A 64 -2.57 -27.84 12.96
N PHE A 65 -3.76 -27.91 12.38
CA PHE A 65 -4.68 -29.06 12.57
C PHE A 65 -4.20 -30.32 11.85
N LEU A 66 -3.70 -30.16 10.61
CA LEU A 66 -3.25 -31.33 9.82
C LEU A 66 -1.93 -31.92 10.31
N LEU A 67 -1.03 -31.08 10.81
CA LEU A 67 0.31 -31.49 11.21
C LEU A 67 0.40 -31.59 12.74
N LYS A 68 0.97 -32.70 13.23
CA LYS A 68 1.26 -32.83 14.66
C LYS A 68 2.31 -31.81 15.06
N THR A 69 1.99 -30.99 16.06
CA THR A 69 2.99 -30.11 16.67
C THR A 69 3.76 -30.88 17.75
N LYS A 70 5.06 -30.71 17.84
CA LYS A 70 5.97 -31.38 18.81
C LYS A 70 5.61 -31.15 20.30
N GLN A 71 4.62 -30.31 20.57
CA GLN A 71 4.19 -29.87 21.91
C GLN A 71 2.97 -30.62 22.46
N GLU A 72 2.56 -31.71 21.80
CA GLU A 72 1.23 -32.33 22.05
C GLU A 72 1.03 -33.11 23.32
N ASP A 73 2.07 -33.42 24.10
CA ASP A 73 1.89 -34.31 25.31
C ASP A 73 1.25 -33.60 26.51
N SER A 74 1.25 -32.26 26.54
CA SER A 74 0.61 -31.48 27.64
C SER A 74 -0.68 -30.75 27.25
N ALA A 75 -1.07 -30.74 25.98
CA ALA A 75 -2.09 -29.81 25.44
C ALA A 75 -3.44 -30.46 25.11
N ARG A 76 -3.65 -31.74 25.30
CA ARG A 76 -4.91 -32.42 24.95
C ARG A 76 -6.17 -31.84 25.61
N GLN A 77 -6.04 -31.11 26.72
CA GLN A 77 -7.16 -30.48 27.41
C GLN A 77 -7.48 -29.04 26.93
N GLU A 78 -6.55 -28.39 26.18
CA GLU A 78 -6.66 -26.98 25.79
C GLU A 78 -7.15 -26.76 24.36
N ASP A 79 -7.50 -27.79 23.59
CA ASP A 79 -7.91 -27.66 22.17
C ASP A 79 -9.32 -27.12 21.96
N GLN A 80 -9.97 -26.70 23.04
CA GLN A 80 -11.31 -26.10 22.96
C GLN A 80 -11.28 -24.59 23.13
N VAL A 81 -11.86 -23.90 22.17
CA VAL A 81 -12.17 -22.46 22.23
C VAL A 81 -13.67 -22.31 22.48
N PHE A 82 -14.05 -21.81 23.66
CA PHE A 82 -15.46 -21.75 24.10
C PHE A 82 -16.20 -23.08 24.05
N GLY A 83 -15.52 -24.20 24.39
CA GLY A 83 -16.14 -25.53 24.34
C GLY A 83 -16.27 -26.10 22.92
N MET A 84 -15.76 -25.45 21.92
CA MET A 84 -15.74 -25.88 20.53
C MET A 84 -14.30 -26.22 20.09
N SER A 85 -14.16 -27.18 19.16
CA SER A 85 -12.85 -27.38 18.53
C SER A 85 -12.43 -26.12 17.75
N ARG A 86 -11.12 -25.86 17.65
CA ARG A 86 -10.56 -24.70 16.91
C ARG A 86 -11.15 -24.54 15.52
N THR A 87 -11.32 -25.65 14.79
CA THR A 87 -11.90 -25.66 13.45
C THR A 87 -13.33 -25.14 13.45
N LYS A 88 -14.16 -25.61 14.39
CA LYS A 88 -15.56 -25.15 14.52
C LYS A 88 -15.62 -23.67 14.87
N PHE A 89 -14.74 -23.18 15.74
CA PHE A 89 -14.66 -21.77 16.09
C PHE A 89 -14.38 -20.92 14.85
N TRP A 90 -13.34 -21.26 14.06
CA TRP A 90 -12.98 -20.48 12.87
C TRP A 90 -14.00 -20.58 11.74
N VAL A 91 -14.62 -21.73 11.56
CA VAL A 91 -15.76 -21.86 10.64
C VAL A 91 -16.91 -20.95 11.09
N SER A 92 -17.19 -20.88 12.38
CA SER A 92 -18.23 -19.99 12.93
C SER A 92 -17.89 -18.52 12.77
N VAL A 93 -16.62 -18.13 12.97
CA VAL A 93 -16.14 -16.76 12.72
C VAL A 93 -16.22 -16.42 11.23
N GLY A 94 -15.86 -17.35 10.36
CA GLY A 94 -15.97 -17.16 8.90
C GLY A 94 -17.41 -16.99 8.44
N LEU A 95 -18.34 -17.80 8.96
CA LEU A 95 -19.77 -17.66 8.70
C LEU A 95 -20.29 -16.32 9.25
N LEU A 96 -19.88 -15.89 10.43
CA LEU A 96 -20.25 -14.61 11.00
C LEU A 96 -19.78 -13.44 10.13
N VAL A 97 -18.53 -13.48 9.66
CA VAL A 97 -17.98 -12.46 8.75
C VAL A 97 -18.75 -12.42 7.43
N LEU A 98 -19.05 -13.58 6.85
CA LEU A 98 -19.88 -13.68 5.63
C LEU A 98 -21.29 -13.11 5.85
N VAL A 99 -21.92 -13.43 6.98
CA VAL A 99 -23.23 -12.90 7.35
C VAL A 99 -23.19 -11.39 7.53
N LEU A 100 -22.16 -10.85 8.18
CA LEU A 100 -21.96 -9.42 8.33
C LEU A 100 -21.73 -8.71 6.98
N ILE A 101 -20.93 -9.28 6.08
CA ILE A 101 -20.73 -8.77 4.72
C ILE A 101 -22.07 -8.74 3.98
N PHE A 102 -22.83 -9.83 4.06
CA PHE A 102 -24.13 -9.93 3.41
C PHE A 102 -25.14 -8.94 4.00
N ALA A 103 -25.20 -8.81 5.34
CA ALA A 103 -26.05 -7.86 6.02
C ALA A 103 -25.71 -6.40 5.69
N LEU A 104 -24.40 -6.06 5.64
CA LEU A 104 -23.95 -4.74 5.22
C LEU A 104 -24.28 -4.46 3.75
N SER A 105 -24.14 -5.43 2.86
CA SER A 105 -24.56 -5.32 1.45
C SER A 105 -26.04 -4.99 1.32
N PHE A 106 -26.87 -5.65 2.13
CA PHE A 106 -28.32 -5.43 2.15
C PHE A 106 -28.70 -4.07 2.74
N LEU A 107 -28.08 -3.69 3.87
CA LEU A 107 -28.35 -2.42 4.57
C LEU A 107 -27.92 -1.19 3.75
N LEU A 108 -26.81 -1.28 3.02
CA LEU A 108 -26.30 -0.18 2.23
C LEU A 108 -26.97 -0.05 0.87
N LYS A 109 -27.90 -0.95 0.50
CA LYS A 109 -28.55 -1.00 -0.83
C LYS A 109 -27.55 -0.84 -2.00
N LYS A 110 -26.31 -1.10 -1.76
CA LYS A 110 -25.23 -1.13 -2.74
C LYS A 110 -24.75 -2.56 -2.81
N ASP A 111 -24.44 -2.98 -3.99
CA ASP A 111 -23.77 -4.23 -4.24
C ASP A 111 -22.37 -4.16 -3.62
N PHE A 112 -22.29 -4.44 -2.31
CA PHE A 112 -21.04 -4.35 -1.53
C PHE A 112 -19.97 -5.28 -2.12
N PHE A 113 -20.42 -6.40 -2.70
CA PHE A 113 -19.54 -7.31 -3.41
C PHE A 113 -18.97 -6.64 -4.67
N ASN A 114 -19.81 -5.96 -5.47
CA ASN A 114 -19.34 -5.17 -6.61
C ASN A 114 -18.45 -4.02 -6.15
N LEU A 115 -18.78 -3.34 -5.05
CA LEU A 115 -17.93 -2.31 -4.49
C LEU A 115 -16.56 -2.87 -4.04
N ALA A 116 -16.52 -4.04 -3.41
CA ALA A 116 -15.28 -4.70 -3.03
C ALA A 116 -14.49 -5.18 -4.24
N VAL A 117 -15.17 -5.72 -5.24
CA VAL A 117 -14.59 -6.11 -6.54
C VAL A 117 -14.09 -4.89 -7.28
N ASP A 118 -14.86 -3.80 -7.31
CA ASP A 118 -14.46 -2.53 -7.93
C ASP A 118 -13.30 -1.86 -7.18
N MET A 119 -13.24 -1.96 -5.85
CA MET A 119 -12.07 -1.50 -5.07
C MET A 119 -10.80 -2.28 -5.42
N VAL A 120 -10.92 -3.58 -5.63
CA VAL A 120 -9.78 -4.45 -5.96
C VAL A 120 -9.45 -4.34 -7.45
N LEU A 121 -10.42 -4.53 -8.34
CA LEU A 121 -10.22 -4.51 -9.79
C LEU A 121 -10.14 -3.08 -10.35
N GLY A 122 -10.88 -2.14 -9.79
CA GLY A 122 -10.83 -0.74 -10.18
C GLY A 122 -9.47 -0.11 -9.92
N SER A 123 -8.82 -0.49 -8.81
CA SER A 123 -7.42 -0.09 -8.57
C SER A 123 -6.49 -0.61 -9.67
N TYR A 124 -6.73 -1.84 -10.18
CA TYR A 124 -5.98 -2.40 -11.30
C TYR A 124 -6.24 -1.65 -12.61
N GLN A 125 -7.48 -1.31 -12.89
CA GLN A 125 -7.85 -0.55 -14.09
C GLN A 125 -7.30 0.87 -14.06
N VAL A 126 -7.35 1.54 -12.91
CA VAL A 126 -6.87 2.91 -12.73
C VAL A 126 -5.34 2.99 -12.73
N TRP A 127 -4.67 2.07 -12.06
CA TRP A 127 -3.21 2.09 -11.91
C TRP A 127 -2.47 1.13 -12.84
N GLY A 128 -3.22 0.35 -13.64
CA GLY A 128 -2.85 -0.73 -14.51
C GLY A 128 -1.47 -0.69 -15.15
N ASN A 129 -0.54 -1.12 -14.41
CA ASN A 129 0.65 -1.85 -14.83
C ASN A 129 1.35 -2.35 -13.57
N PRO A 130 1.07 -3.60 -13.15
CA PRO A 130 1.52 -4.08 -11.85
C PRO A 130 3.04 -4.07 -11.73
N PHE A 131 3.74 -4.45 -12.76
CA PHE A 131 5.20 -4.39 -12.80
C PHE A 131 5.64 -3.74 -14.10
N PRO A 132 6.24 -2.56 -14.07
CA PRO A 132 6.85 -2.02 -15.28
C PRO A 132 7.95 -3.00 -15.69
N ASN A 133 7.70 -3.77 -16.72
CA ASN A 133 8.64 -4.65 -17.43
C ASN A 133 9.71 -5.29 -16.54
N LEU A 134 9.30 -6.20 -15.66
CA LEU A 134 10.21 -6.82 -14.70
C LEU A 134 10.97 -8.03 -15.25
N PHE A 135 10.53 -8.57 -16.37
CA PHE A 135 11.20 -9.66 -17.07
C PHE A 135 11.27 -9.36 -18.58
N PRO A 136 12.39 -9.65 -19.23
CA PRO A 136 13.58 -10.35 -18.74
C PRO A 136 14.57 -9.40 -18.04
N PHE A 137 14.97 -9.78 -16.86
CA PHE A 137 15.92 -9.06 -15.99
C PHE A 137 17.23 -8.69 -16.70
N PHE A 138 17.70 -9.54 -17.58
CA PHE A 138 18.98 -9.36 -18.27
C PHE A 138 18.94 -8.36 -19.43
N ALA A 139 17.83 -8.20 -20.13
CA ALA A 139 17.69 -7.24 -21.22
C ALA A 139 17.69 -5.79 -20.72
N LEU A 140 17.26 -5.57 -19.49
CA LEU A 140 17.18 -4.25 -18.86
C LEU A 140 18.53 -3.76 -18.29
N TRP A 141 19.49 -4.66 -18.08
CA TRP A 141 20.77 -4.33 -17.47
C TRP A 141 21.62 -3.38 -18.33
N SER A 142 21.49 -3.46 -19.64
CA SER A 142 22.22 -2.60 -20.57
C SER A 142 21.58 -1.22 -20.78
N GLU A 143 20.30 -1.06 -20.43
CA GLU A 143 19.53 0.14 -20.71
C GLU A 143 19.33 1.05 -19.49
N LEU A 144 19.50 0.50 -18.28
CA LEU A 144 19.24 1.22 -17.03
C LEU A 144 20.53 1.68 -16.35
N GLY A 145 20.52 2.89 -15.83
CA GLY A 145 21.55 3.36 -14.92
C GLY A 145 21.59 2.49 -13.64
N SER A 146 22.78 2.38 -13.03
CA SER A 146 23.00 1.54 -11.83
C SER A 146 22.03 1.83 -10.67
N HIS A 147 21.62 3.08 -10.51
CA HIS A 147 20.67 3.50 -9.47
C HIS A 147 19.26 2.98 -9.74
N GLU A 148 18.76 3.12 -10.95
CA GLU A 148 17.42 2.67 -11.33
C GLU A 148 17.31 1.14 -11.29
N MET A 149 18.36 0.45 -11.70
CA MET A 149 18.45 -1.00 -11.59
C MET A 149 18.44 -1.47 -10.15
N PHE A 150 19.17 -0.80 -9.25
CA PHE A 150 19.17 -1.11 -7.83
C PHE A 150 17.76 -0.93 -7.23
N GLN A 151 17.09 0.17 -7.57
CA GLN A 151 15.71 0.39 -7.15
C GLN A 151 14.77 -0.73 -7.58
N ARG A 152 14.90 -1.21 -8.82
CA ARG A 152 14.08 -2.34 -9.30
C ARG A 152 14.41 -3.64 -8.58
N LEU A 153 15.69 -3.90 -8.28
CA LEU A 153 16.10 -5.06 -7.47
C LEU A 153 15.41 -5.10 -6.10
N LEU A 154 15.19 -3.94 -5.47
CA LEU A 154 14.53 -3.87 -4.17
C LEU A 154 13.11 -4.46 -4.17
N PHE A 155 12.39 -4.37 -5.30
CA PHE A 155 11.07 -5.01 -5.44
C PHE A 155 11.16 -6.54 -5.49
N TYR A 156 12.29 -7.13 -5.91
CA TYR A 156 12.44 -8.59 -5.98
C TYR A 156 12.89 -9.23 -4.69
N ILE A 157 13.54 -8.48 -3.80
CA ILE A 157 14.04 -9.03 -2.53
C ILE A 157 12.91 -9.71 -1.74
N PRO A 158 11.72 -9.12 -1.53
CA PRO A 158 10.62 -9.81 -0.88
C PRO A 158 10.22 -11.11 -1.58
N VAL A 159 10.20 -11.12 -2.92
CA VAL A 159 9.84 -12.32 -3.69
C VAL A 159 10.82 -13.45 -3.42
N TRP A 160 12.12 -13.18 -3.46
CA TRP A 160 13.16 -14.19 -3.19
C TRP A 160 13.11 -14.67 -1.75
N VAL A 161 12.92 -13.76 -0.80
CA VAL A 161 12.81 -14.11 0.63
C VAL A 161 11.59 -15.01 0.85
N TYR A 162 10.42 -14.63 0.34
CA TYR A 162 9.19 -15.41 0.52
C TYR A 162 9.29 -16.78 -0.18
N THR A 163 9.82 -16.82 -1.41
CA THR A 163 10.01 -18.09 -2.15
C THR A 163 11.00 -19.00 -1.42
N GLY A 164 12.12 -18.47 -0.96
CA GLY A 164 13.12 -19.22 -0.22
C GLY A 164 12.59 -19.81 1.09
N VAL A 165 11.82 -19.00 1.85
CA VAL A 165 11.20 -19.47 3.12
C VAL A 165 10.10 -20.48 2.84
N ALA A 166 9.25 -20.25 1.84
CA ALA A 166 8.21 -21.21 1.46
C ALA A 166 8.82 -22.58 1.09
N PHE A 167 9.85 -22.55 0.24
CA PHE A 167 10.57 -23.78 -0.16
C PHE A 167 11.20 -24.49 1.04
N PHE A 168 11.84 -23.75 1.94
CA PHE A 168 12.41 -24.30 3.19
C PHE A 168 11.32 -24.97 4.03
N LEU A 169 10.19 -24.32 4.30
CA LEU A 169 9.08 -24.89 5.08
C LEU A 169 8.50 -26.13 4.41
N ILE A 170 8.27 -26.09 3.09
CA ILE A 170 7.76 -27.24 2.35
C ILE A 170 8.70 -28.44 2.48
N ILE A 171 10.00 -28.26 2.28
CA ILE A 171 10.98 -29.34 2.41
C ILE A 171 10.98 -29.89 3.84
N LYS A 172 10.96 -29.01 4.85
CA LYS A 172 10.93 -29.41 6.26
C LYS A 172 9.70 -30.25 6.56
N ILE A 173 8.52 -29.80 6.14
CA ILE A 173 7.24 -30.49 6.32
C ILE A 173 7.27 -31.88 5.65
N ILE A 174 7.75 -31.96 4.40
CA ILE A 174 7.80 -33.23 3.65
C ILE A 174 8.76 -34.21 4.29
N LYS A 175 9.93 -33.73 4.77
CA LYS A 175 10.95 -34.61 5.36
C LYS A 175 10.62 -35.06 6.78
N GLU A 176 10.15 -34.15 7.61
CA GLU A 176 10.00 -34.39 9.05
C GLU A 176 8.57 -34.79 9.44
N ASN A 177 7.58 -34.46 8.59
CA ASN A 177 6.14 -34.64 8.86
C ASN A 177 5.71 -34.10 10.25
N VAL A 178 6.50 -33.17 10.79
CA VAL A 178 6.28 -32.47 12.06
C VAL A 178 6.53 -30.98 11.85
N ILE A 179 5.76 -30.17 12.50
CA ILE A 179 5.92 -28.73 12.48
C ILE A 179 6.18 -28.21 13.90
N GLU A 180 7.15 -27.36 14.06
CA GLU A 180 7.43 -26.70 15.33
C GLU A 180 6.64 -25.39 15.46
N VAL A 181 6.46 -24.90 16.69
CA VAL A 181 5.79 -23.62 16.93
C VAL A 181 6.47 -22.47 16.17
N ILE A 182 7.81 -22.49 16.10
CA ILE A 182 8.57 -21.50 15.34
C ILE A 182 8.24 -21.54 13.84
N ASP A 183 8.04 -22.72 13.27
CA ASP A 183 7.67 -22.86 11.85
C ASP A 183 6.27 -22.27 11.58
N MET A 184 5.35 -22.40 12.54
CA MET A 184 4.02 -21.78 12.46
C MET A 184 4.11 -20.26 12.54
N HIS A 185 5.01 -19.70 13.34
CA HIS A 185 5.28 -18.27 13.35
C HIS A 185 5.83 -17.82 12.00
N VAL A 186 6.81 -18.53 11.45
CA VAL A 186 7.41 -18.24 10.14
C VAL A 186 6.34 -18.34 9.05
N LEU A 187 5.48 -19.34 9.06
CA LEU A 187 4.36 -19.50 8.14
C LEU A 187 3.39 -18.32 8.25
N SER A 188 3.05 -17.88 9.45
CA SER A 188 2.16 -16.73 9.69
C SER A 188 2.72 -15.46 9.10
N ILE A 189 4.02 -15.18 9.33
CA ILE A 189 4.73 -14.02 8.80
C ILE A 189 4.80 -14.10 7.28
N LEU A 190 5.10 -15.28 6.73
CA LEU A 190 5.18 -15.51 5.29
C LEU A 190 3.85 -15.22 4.59
N LEU A 191 2.76 -15.79 5.08
CA LEU A 191 1.43 -15.63 4.46
C LEU A 191 0.96 -14.18 4.50
N ILE A 192 1.07 -13.51 5.64
CA ILE A 192 0.72 -12.08 5.75
C ILE A 192 1.64 -11.23 4.86
N GLY A 193 2.92 -11.58 4.81
CA GLY A 193 3.89 -10.90 3.94
C GLY A 193 3.55 -11.02 2.45
N ILE A 194 3.22 -12.22 1.98
CA ILE A 194 2.80 -12.46 0.60
C ILE A 194 1.53 -11.67 0.27
N CYS A 195 0.51 -11.72 1.14
CA CYS A 195 -0.73 -10.97 0.93
C CYS A 195 -0.49 -9.45 0.92
N ALA A 196 0.30 -8.94 1.86
CA ALA A 196 0.65 -7.53 1.90
C ALA A 196 1.44 -7.11 0.64
N TYR A 197 2.39 -7.92 0.20
CA TYR A 197 3.17 -7.68 -1.01
C TYR A 197 2.30 -7.76 -2.28
N GLY A 198 1.30 -8.63 -2.31
CA GLY A 198 0.33 -8.72 -3.39
C GLY A 198 -0.33 -7.36 -3.70
N LEU A 199 -0.54 -6.51 -2.69
CA LEU A 199 -1.08 -5.16 -2.88
C LEU A 199 -0.09 -4.20 -3.56
N VAL A 200 1.23 -4.45 -3.46
CA VAL A 200 2.25 -3.67 -4.18
C VAL A 200 2.18 -3.96 -5.68
N LEU A 201 1.80 -5.17 -6.08
CA LEU A 201 1.65 -5.55 -7.48
C LEU A 201 0.61 -4.71 -8.20
N TRP A 202 -0.41 -4.24 -7.48
CA TRP A 202 -1.49 -3.40 -8.01
C TRP A 202 -1.08 -1.93 -8.15
N ARG A 203 -0.14 -1.47 -7.32
CA ARG A 203 0.35 -0.11 -7.31
C ARG A 203 1.84 -0.09 -7.01
N THR A 204 2.66 -0.23 -8.05
CA THR A 204 4.11 -0.20 -7.92
C THR A 204 4.60 1.20 -7.57
N GLY A 205 5.02 1.37 -6.33
CA GLY A 205 5.66 2.57 -5.83
C GLY A 205 6.48 2.24 -4.60
N PHE A 206 7.59 2.95 -4.37
CA PHE A 206 8.45 2.73 -3.20
C PHE A 206 7.68 2.84 -1.90
N ASP A 207 6.79 3.83 -1.79
CA ASP A 207 5.96 4.03 -0.61
C ASP A 207 5.08 2.82 -0.28
N ASN A 208 4.58 2.14 -1.31
CA ASN A 208 3.78 0.93 -1.13
C ASN A 208 4.67 -0.26 -0.77
N LEU A 209 5.83 -0.39 -1.42
CA LEU A 209 6.81 -1.43 -1.10
C LEU A 209 7.25 -1.35 0.35
N LEU A 210 7.66 -0.18 0.83
CA LEU A 210 8.11 0.04 2.21
C LEU A 210 7.11 -0.44 3.26
N ARG A 211 5.81 -0.26 3.00
CA ARG A 211 4.74 -0.68 3.92
C ARG A 211 4.60 -2.19 4.05
N THR A 212 5.08 -2.94 3.08
CA THR A 212 4.96 -4.40 3.01
C THR A 212 6.24 -5.13 3.42
N LEU A 213 7.35 -4.41 3.54
CA LEU A 213 8.66 -4.97 3.85
C LEU A 213 8.84 -5.56 5.27
N PRO A 214 8.11 -5.15 6.34
CA PRO A 214 8.37 -5.68 7.68
C PRO A 214 8.41 -7.21 7.74
N SER A 215 7.48 -7.88 7.05
CA SER A 215 7.45 -9.35 6.99
C SER A 215 8.66 -9.92 6.25
N ALA A 216 9.03 -9.35 5.10
CA ALA A 216 10.20 -9.77 4.33
C ALA A 216 11.50 -9.58 5.14
N TYR A 217 11.60 -8.47 5.87
CA TYR A 217 12.75 -8.17 6.72
C TYR A 217 12.92 -9.19 7.87
N ILE A 218 11.84 -9.50 8.57
CA ILE A 218 11.86 -10.50 9.65
C ILE A 218 12.28 -11.87 9.09
N LEU A 219 11.71 -12.28 7.96
CA LEU A 219 12.04 -13.56 7.33
C LEU A 219 13.47 -13.58 6.78
N PHE A 220 13.97 -12.47 6.27
CA PHE A 220 15.36 -12.32 5.86
C PHE A 220 16.33 -12.53 7.05
N CYS A 221 16.06 -11.87 8.18
CA CYS A 221 16.81 -12.07 9.40
C CYS A 221 16.77 -13.55 9.86
N TYR A 222 15.61 -14.20 9.73
CA TYR A 222 15.47 -15.62 10.03
C TYR A 222 16.31 -16.52 9.13
N ILE A 223 16.34 -16.26 7.82
CA ILE A 223 17.21 -16.98 6.87
C ILE A 223 18.70 -16.81 7.26
N LEU A 224 19.12 -15.59 7.56
CA LEU A 224 20.49 -15.33 7.98
C LEU A 224 20.83 -16.07 9.27
N TYR A 225 19.92 -16.13 10.22
CA TYR A 225 20.09 -16.90 11.44
C TYR A 225 20.26 -18.40 11.16
N LEU A 226 19.41 -18.98 10.30
CA LEU A 226 19.50 -20.42 9.93
C LEU A 226 20.79 -20.75 9.17
N THR A 227 21.24 -19.87 8.30
CA THR A 227 22.43 -20.09 7.45
C THR A 227 23.73 -19.77 8.17
N ARG A 228 23.68 -19.10 9.33
CA ARG A 228 24.85 -18.67 10.10
C ARG A 228 25.84 -19.80 10.39
N GLY A 229 25.35 -20.97 10.83
CA GLY A 229 26.19 -22.13 11.12
C GLY A 229 26.95 -22.64 9.90
N ARG A 230 26.28 -22.71 8.74
CA ARG A 230 26.88 -23.09 7.45
C ARG A 230 27.89 -22.07 6.97
N LEU A 231 27.59 -20.77 7.10
CA LEU A 231 28.52 -19.69 6.80
C LEU A 231 29.79 -19.77 7.64
N LEU A 232 29.66 -20.07 8.92
CA LEU A 232 30.81 -20.28 9.81
C LEU A 232 31.67 -21.45 9.35
N SER A 233 31.06 -22.61 9.03
CA SER A 233 31.79 -23.81 8.58
C SER A 233 32.50 -23.59 7.23
N LEU A 234 31.88 -22.88 6.28
CA LEU A 234 32.50 -22.54 5.00
C LEU A 234 33.71 -21.62 5.16
N LEU A 235 33.64 -20.67 6.09
CA LEU A 235 34.76 -19.79 6.41
C LEU A 235 35.89 -20.51 7.17
N GLU A 236 35.62 -21.58 7.90
CA GLU A 236 36.62 -22.37 8.59
C GLU A 236 37.52 -23.16 7.62
N VAL A 237 36.99 -23.62 6.51
CA VAL A 237 37.76 -24.38 5.48
C VAL A 237 38.77 -23.52 4.73
N SER A 238 38.50 -22.23 4.55
CA SER A 238 39.27 -21.35 3.65
C SER A 238 40.55 -20.76 4.21
N THR A 239 40.95 -20.97 5.48
CA THR A 239 42.02 -20.18 6.09
C THR A 239 43.09 -20.96 6.82
N LYS A 240 43.37 -22.21 6.48
CA LYS A 240 44.51 -22.97 6.99
C LYS A 240 45.85 -22.47 6.45
N GLY A 241 46.10 -21.15 6.44
CA GLY A 241 47.34 -20.71 5.83
C GLY A 241 47.87 -19.30 6.07
N SER A 242 47.20 -18.40 6.75
CA SER A 242 47.74 -17.05 6.95
C SER A 242 47.67 -16.54 8.36
N GLY A 243 48.80 -16.23 8.97
CA GLY A 243 48.97 -15.71 10.33
C GLY A 243 48.65 -14.21 10.49
N ALA A 244 47.69 -13.66 9.77
CA ALA A 244 47.27 -12.26 9.87
C ALA A 244 46.01 -12.13 10.72
N LEU A 245 45.98 -11.17 11.62
CA LEU A 245 44.93 -10.67 12.49
C LEU A 245 43.66 -11.55 12.58
N VAL A 246 43.62 -12.39 13.60
CA VAL A 246 42.48 -13.25 13.89
C VAL A 246 41.37 -12.40 14.52
N VAL A 247 40.76 -11.53 13.73
CA VAL A 247 39.38 -11.15 14.04
C VAL A 247 38.59 -12.45 13.99
N SER A 248 38.08 -12.89 15.13
CA SER A 248 37.36 -14.15 15.23
C SER A 248 36.31 -14.20 14.10
N ARG A 249 36.40 -15.19 13.21
CA ARG A 249 35.45 -15.40 12.11
C ARG A 249 34.00 -15.37 12.60
N LYS A 250 33.78 -15.87 13.81
CA LYS A 250 32.52 -15.79 14.52
C LYS A 250 32.06 -14.34 14.70
N THR A 251 32.99 -13.43 14.96
CA THR A 251 32.70 -11.99 15.06
C THR A 251 32.30 -11.42 13.71
N VAL A 252 33.02 -11.78 12.62
CA VAL A 252 32.69 -11.32 11.26
C VAL A 252 31.28 -11.78 10.83
N VAL A 253 30.98 -13.08 11.02
CA VAL A 253 29.66 -13.62 10.67
C VAL A 253 28.56 -12.98 11.52
N ASN A 254 28.83 -12.75 12.81
CA ASN A 254 27.87 -12.07 13.68
C ASN A 254 27.63 -10.62 13.23
N VAL A 255 28.71 -9.89 12.92
CA VAL A 255 28.63 -8.51 12.43
C VAL A 255 27.85 -8.48 11.12
N VAL A 256 28.18 -9.35 10.15
CA VAL A 256 27.45 -9.42 8.88
C VAL A 256 25.98 -9.76 9.08
N THR A 257 25.67 -10.74 9.95
CA THR A 257 24.30 -11.16 10.24
C THR A 257 23.46 -10.05 10.86
N VAL A 258 24.06 -9.18 11.66
CA VAL A 258 23.37 -8.04 12.29
C VAL A 258 23.40 -6.81 11.38
N PHE A 259 24.55 -6.53 10.75
CA PHE A 259 24.78 -5.29 10.01
C PHE A 259 24.09 -5.30 8.64
N LEU A 260 24.02 -6.43 7.97
CA LEU A 260 23.39 -6.52 6.64
C LEU A 260 21.87 -6.20 6.69
N PRO A 261 21.07 -6.74 7.61
CA PRO A 261 19.70 -6.31 7.81
C PRO A 261 19.58 -4.83 8.16
N PHE A 262 20.49 -4.31 9.00
CA PHE A 262 20.49 -2.89 9.36
C PHE A 262 20.81 -1.99 8.16
N LEU A 263 21.79 -2.36 7.34
CA LEU A 263 22.10 -1.64 6.10
C LEU A 263 20.92 -1.64 5.14
N PHE A 264 20.28 -2.81 4.97
CA PHE A 264 19.09 -2.91 4.13
C PHE A 264 17.95 -2.03 4.65
N PHE A 265 17.69 -2.07 5.96
CA PHE A 265 16.69 -1.22 6.59
C PHE A 265 17.03 0.27 6.45
N TYR A 266 18.29 0.64 6.68
CA TYR A 266 18.79 2.01 6.53
C TYR A 266 18.59 2.50 5.10
N GLU A 267 19.08 1.73 4.10
CA GLU A 267 18.97 2.09 2.70
C GLU A 267 17.51 2.30 2.27
N MET A 268 16.65 1.36 2.64
CA MET A 268 15.23 1.43 2.31
C MET A 268 14.50 2.60 2.98
N ASN A 269 14.82 2.94 4.20
CA ASN A 269 14.10 3.99 4.93
C ASN A 269 14.73 5.37 4.78
N VAL A 270 16.06 5.47 4.74
CA VAL A 270 16.76 6.75 4.73
C VAL A 270 16.93 7.28 3.31
N ASN A 271 17.33 6.44 2.36
CA ASN A 271 17.63 6.88 1.01
C ASN A 271 16.44 6.82 0.05
N HIS A 272 15.48 5.93 0.28
CA HIS A 272 14.38 5.70 -0.67
C HIS A 272 12.98 5.88 -0.07
N GLY A 273 12.86 6.10 1.23
CA GLY A 273 11.58 6.00 1.85
C GLY A 273 11.17 7.14 2.74
N PHE A 274 10.42 6.74 3.73
CA PHE A 274 9.72 7.60 4.67
C PHE A 274 10.61 8.67 5.35
N TYR A 275 11.87 8.32 5.69
CA TYR A 275 12.77 9.27 6.35
C TYR A 275 13.29 10.33 5.39
N ALA A 276 13.72 9.94 4.18
CA ALA A 276 14.16 10.93 3.19
C ALA A 276 13.01 11.86 2.79
N GLY A 277 11.81 11.30 2.57
CA GLY A 277 10.61 12.07 2.31
C GLY A 277 10.19 12.94 3.51
N THR A 278 10.13 12.37 4.72
CA THR A 278 9.66 13.11 5.90
C THR A 278 10.66 14.17 6.36
N ILE A 279 11.94 13.83 6.49
CA ILE A 279 12.97 14.82 6.89
C ILE A 279 13.20 15.82 5.76
N GLY A 280 13.16 15.40 4.52
CA GLY A 280 13.22 16.27 3.35
C GLY A 280 12.04 17.22 3.30
N ALA A 281 10.82 16.74 3.52
CA ALA A 281 9.61 17.54 3.60
C ALA A 281 9.72 18.58 4.75
N VAL A 282 10.07 18.15 5.96
CA VAL A 282 10.26 19.08 7.10
C VAL A 282 11.29 20.17 6.81
N LYS A 283 12.35 19.85 6.06
CA LYS A 283 13.36 20.85 5.66
C LYS A 283 12.89 21.80 4.55
N GLN A 284 11.98 21.33 3.70
CA GLN A 284 11.47 22.08 2.54
C GLN A 284 10.15 22.80 2.84
N GLU A 285 9.33 22.24 3.74
CA GLU A 285 8.05 22.80 4.16
C GLU A 285 8.26 23.88 5.23
N THR A 286 8.79 25.03 4.83
CA THR A 286 9.16 26.14 5.73
C THR A 286 8.20 27.32 5.68
N ALA A 287 7.34 27.40 4.66
CA ALA A 287 6.34 28.43 4.53
C ALA A 287 5.04 28.01 5.22
N LEU A 288 4.53 28.88 6.08
CA LEU A 288 3.24 28.70 6.73
C LEU A 288 2.13 29.18 5.80
N LEU A 289 1.30 28.26 5.33
CA LEU A 289 0.03 28.57 4.68
C LEU A 289 -0.99 28.84 5.79
N ASP A 290 -1.26 30.12 6.09
CA ASP A 290 -2.19 30.57 7.15
C ASP A 290 -3.46 31.13 6.50
N MET A 291 -4.45 30.27 6.35
CA MET A 291 -5.73 30.58 5.71
C MET A 291 -6.90 30.28 6.66
N PRO A 292 -8.08 30.87 6.44
CA PRO A 292 -9.24 30.66 7.32
C PRO A 292 -9.61 29.22 7.60
N ARG A 293 -9.33 28.32 6.62
CA ARG A 293 -9.70 26.90 6.69
C ARG A 293 -8.52 25.96 6.85
N VAL A 294 -7.29 26.45 6.72
CA VAL A 294 -6.10 25.60 6.81
C VAL A 294 -4.93 26.37 7.44
N LYS A 295 -4.24 25.67 8.33
CA LYS A 295 -2.97 26.13 8.87
C LYS A 295 -1.97 24.99 8.74
N ALA A 296 -1.07 25.08 7.77
CA ALA A 296 -0.13 24.02 7.45
C ALA A 296 1.19 24.57 6.92
N TYR A 297 2.27 23.88 7.17
CA TYR A 297 3.54 24.18 6.52
C TYR A 297 3.61 23.47 5.16
N THR A 298 4.15 24.16 4.17
CA THR A 298 4.41 23.62 2.83
C THR A 298 5.66 24.26 2.22
N ASN A 299 6.02 23.84 1.02
CA ASN A 299 7.13 24.45 0.30
C ASN A 299 6.80 25.91 -0.05
N PRO A 300 7.74 26.87 0.08
CA PRO A 300 7.47 28.28 -0.20
C PRO A 300 6.90 28.57 -1.60
N ALA A 301 7.42 27.89 -2.62
CA ALA A 301 6.91 28.06 -3.99
C ALA A 301 5.49 27.48 -4.18
N GLU A 302 5.17 26.43 -3.46
CA GLU A 302 3.84 25.82 -3.44
C GLU A 302 2.86 26.72 -2.66
N ALA A 303 3.26 27.27 -1.51
CA ALA A 303 2.45 28.22 -0.75
C ALA A 303 2.09 29.43 -1.59
N GLU A 304 3.08 30.06 -2.23
CA GLU A 304 2.87 31.20 -3.12
C GLU A 304 1.91 30.86 -4.28
N SER A 305 2.07 29.67 -4.86
CA SER A 305 1.19 29.22 -5.95
C SER A 305 -0.24 29.01 -5.48
N ILE A 306 -0.43 28.37 -4.32
CA ILE A 306 -1.76 28.13 -3.73
C ILE A 306 -2.45 29.47 -3.41
N GLU A 307 -1.75 30.40 -2.76
CA GLU A 307 -2.28 31.72 -2.44
C GLU A 307 -2.74 32.44 -3.70
N LYS A 308 -1.89 32.51 -4.71
CA LYS A 308 -2.25 33.14 -6.00
C LYS A 308 -3.44 32.47 -6.68
N ILE A 309 -3.54 31.15 -6.64
CA ILE A 309 -4.69 30.43 -7.23
C ILE A 309 -5.97 30.77 -6.48
N ILE A 310 -5.92 30.82 -5.14
CA ILE A 310 -7.06 31.18 -4.31
C ILE A 310 -7.52 32.61 -4.63
N ASP A 311 -6.58 33.57 -4.70
CA ASP A 311 -6.89 34.96 -5.11
C ASP A 311 -7.61 35.02 -6.47
N ARG A 312 -7.21 34.16 -7.43
CA ARG A 312 -7.86 34.09 -8.74
C ARG A 312 -9.24 33.46 -8.66
N ILE A 313 -9.39 32.38 -7.88
CA ILE A 313 -10.71 31.78 -7.67
C ILE A 313 -11.65 32.80 -7.02
N GLU A 314 -11.20 33.53 -6.00
CA GLU A 314 -12.00 34.54 -5.31
C GLU A 314 -12.34 35.77 -6.17
N LYS A 315 -11.42 36.13 -7.04
CA LYS A 315 -11.65 37.19 -8.00
C LYS A 315 -12.75 36.91 -9.02
N TYR A 316 -12.85 35.65 -9.46
CA TYR A 316 -13.76 35.25 -10.55
C TYR A 316 -14.99 34.47 -10.08
N SER A 317 -15.07 34.14 -8.79
CA SER A 317 -16.19 33.40 -8.21
C SER A 317 -16.47 33.82 -6.75
N LYS A 318 -17.68 33.53 -6.27
CA LYS A 318 -18.11 33.75 -4.89
C LYS A 318 -18.23 32.42 -4.15
N ALA A 319 -18.27 32.45 -2.81
CA ALA A 319 -18.57 31.26 -2.02
C ALA A 319 -19.85 30.59 -2.50
N GLY A 320 -19.83 29.28 -2.66
CA GLY A 320 -20.94 28.50 -3.19
C GLY A 320 -21.01 28.43 -4.73
N ASP A 321 -20.22 29.21 -5.46
CA ASP A 321 -20.17 29.09 -6.93
C ASP A 321 -19.47 27.78 -7.35
N PRO A 322 -19.86 27.20 -8.51
CA PRO A 322 -19.18 26.06 -9.06
C PRO A 322 -17.80 26.43 -9.63
N ILE A 323 -16.80 25.68 -9.25
CA ILE A 323 -15.46 25.68 -9.88
C ILE A 323 -15.06 24.25 -10.25
N LEU A 324 -14.06 24.08 -11.11
CA LEU A 324 -13.56 22.75 -11.47
C LEU A 324 -12.05 22.70 -11.28
N ALA A 325 -11.56 21.72 -10.48
CA ALA A 325 -10.15 21.55 -10.20
C ALA A 325 -9.66 20.17 -10.67
N LEU A 326 -8.94 20.14 -11.78
CA LEU A 326 -8.54 18.92 -12.49
C LEU A 326 -7.02 18.74 -12.56
N PRO A 327 -6.55 17.49 -12.68
CA PRO A 327 -7.29 16.24 -12.49
C PRO A 327 -7.37 15.79 -11.02
N LEU A 328 -6.51 16.29 -10.11
CA LEU A 328 -6.25 15.77 -8.76
C LEU A 328 -6.25 16.83 -7.66
N ASN A 329 -6.93 17.96 -7.84
CA ASN A 329 -6.79 19.12 -6.98
C ASN A 329 -8.06 19.49 -6.19
N PRO A 330 -8.74 18.55 -5.49
CA PRO A 330 -9.98 18.83 -4.76
C PRO A 330 -9.80 19.79 -3.58
N ILE A 331 -8.56 20.05 -3.17
CA ILE A 331 -8.25 20.96 -2.08
C ILE A 331 -8.79 22.37 -2.30
N PHE A 332 -8.84 22.83 -3.55
CA PHE A 332 -9.33 24.16 -3.87
C PHE A 332 -10.83 24.32 -3.57
N TYR A 333 -11.65 23.29 -3.67
CA TYR A 333 -13.06 23.35 -3.25
C TYR A 333 -13.16 23.67 -1.76
N PHE A 334 -12.35 22.99 -0.95
CA PHE A 334 -12.33 23.17 0.50
C PHE A 334 -11.77 24.54 0.90
N LEU A 335 -10.62 24.93 0.32
CA LEU A 335 -9.93 26.17 0.70
C LEU A 335 -10.75 27.41 0.37
N THR A 336 -11.52 27.37 -0.72
CA THR A 336 -12.22 28.55 -1.26
C THR A 336 -13.73 28.55 -1.00
N ASP A 337 -14.28 27.52 -0.35
CA ASP A 337 -15.73 27.35 -0.15
C ASP A 337 -16.53 27.35 -1.46
N ARG A 338 -15.99 26.69 -2.46
CA ARG A 338 -16.62 26.54 -3.79
C ARG A 338 -17.11 25.11 -3.95
N ILE A 339 -18.06 24.92 -4.88
CA ILE A 339 -18.71 23.63 -5.08
C ILE A 339 -18.09 22.93 -6.29
N ASN A 340 -17.83 21.64 -6.16
CA ASN A 340 -17.56 20.79 -7.32
C ASN A 340 -18.87 20.52 -8.07
N PRO A 341 -19.01 20.93 -9.34
CA PRO A 341 -20.22 20.68 -10.12
C PRO A 341 -20.39 19.22 -10.54
N THR A 342 -19.39 18.37 -10.31
CA THR A 342 -19.38 16.96 -10.72
C THR A 342 -19.46 16.03 -9.54
N ALA A 343 -19.78 14.75 -9.80
CA ALA A 343 -19.76 13.70 -8.79
C ALA A 343 -18.34 13.17 -8.47
N TYR A 344 -17.32 13.72 -9.13
CA TYR A 344 -15.94 13.23 -9.02
C TYR A 344 -15.01 14.32 -8.49
N ASP A 345 -14.40 14.09 -7.33
CA ASP A 345 -13.40 15.01 -6.75
C ASP A 345 -12.06 14.94 -7.47
N TRP A 346 -11.80 13.86 -8.17
CA TRP A 346 -10.65 13.63 -9.04
C TRP A 346 -11.05 12.79 -10.23
N ILE A 347 -10.33 12.95 -11.32
CA ILE A 347 -10.52 12.16 -12.54
C ILE A 347 -9.19 11.54 -12.91
N LEU A 348 -9.08 10.21 -12.78
CA LEU A 348 -7.88 9.44 -13.05
C LEU A 348 -8.05 8.53 -14.28
N PRO A 349 -6.95 8.11 -14.92
CA PRO A 349 -7.01 7.14 -16.01
C PRO A 349 -7.78 5.89 -15.63
N GLY A 350 -8.71 5.46 -16.48
CA GLY A 350 -9.53 4.27 -16.26
C GLY A 350 -10.72 4.43 -15.31
N MET A 351 -10.92 5.61 -14.68
CA MET A 351 -12.08 5.86 -13.81
C MET A 351 -13.37 6.10 -14.59
N LEU A 352 -13.29 6.73 -15.74
CA LEU A 352 -14.43 7.08 -16.55
C LEU A 352 -14.40 6.33 -17.88
N ASN A 353 -15.54 5.82 -18.27
CA ASN A 353 -15.81 5.39 -19.63
C ASN A 353 -16.51 6.51 -20.41
N GLU A 354 -16.74 6.31 -21.69
CA GLU A 354 -17.38 7.33 -22.55
C GLU A 354 -18.76 7.78 -22.05
N LYS A 355 -19.54 6.87 -21.45
CA LYS A 355 -20.85 7.20 -20.87
C LYS A 355 -20.72 8.09 -19.65
N ASP A 356 -19.70 7.81 -18.81
CA ASP A 356 -19.43 8.59 -17.61
C ASP A 356 -18.89 9.97 -17.97
N GLU A 357 -18.03 10.10 -19.00
CA GLU A 357 -17.59 11.39 -19.51
C GLU A 357 -18.79 12.24 -19.98
N LYS A 358 -19.72 11.67 -20.75
CA LYS A 358 -20.94 12.34 -21.18
C LYS A 358 -21.80 12.80 -19.99
N LYS A 359 -21.87 12.01 -18.93
CA LYS A 359 -22.56 12.38 -17.69
C LYS A 359 -21.88 13.56 -16.99
N VAL A 360 -20.55 13.54 -16.88
CA VAL A 360 -19.78 14.67 -16.33
C VAL A 360 -19.99 15.93 -17.16
N ILE A 361 -19.96 15.85 -18.48
CA ILE A 361 -20.23 16.98 -19.35
C ILE A 361 -21.64 17.53 -19.12
N GLY A 362 -22.65 16.67 -18.97
CA GLY A 362 -24.01 17.10 -18.64
C GLY A 362 -24.08 17.84 -17.29
N GLN A 363 -23.32 17.41 -16.29
CA GLN A 363 -23.20 18.11 -15.00
C GLN A 363 -22.53 19.49 -15.15
N LEU A 364 -21.46 19.57 -15.94
CA LEU A 364 -20.76 20.83 -16.23
C LEU A 364 -21.64 21.82 -17.03
N GLN A 365 -22.51 21.31 -17.89
CA GLN A 365 -23.50 22.15 -18.62
C GLN A 365 -24.61 22.65 -17.70
N ALA A 366 -25.08 21.81 -16.77
CA ALA A 366 -26.11 22.17 -15.81
C ALA A 366 -25.61 23.17 -14.74
N SER A 367 -24.31 23.11 -14.40
CA SER A 367 -23.66 23.96 -13.41
C SER A 367 -22.27 24.38 -13.92
N PRO A 368 -22.20 25.36 -14.83
CA PRO A 368 -20.95 25.73 -15.48
C PRO A 368 -19.95 26.33 -14.49
N PRO A 369 -18.71 25.79 -14.42
CA PRO A 369 -17.67 26.33 -13.58
C PRO A 369 -17.33 27.78 -13.92
N LYS A 370 -17.26 28.66 -12.90
CA LYS A 370 -16.81 30.05 -13.06
C LYS A 370 -15.30 30.15 -13.30
N VAL A 371 -14.55 29.21 -12.73
CA VAL A 371 -13.09 29.09 -12.84
C VAL A 371 -12.73 27.62 -12.95
N ILE A 372 -11.77 27.29 -13.81
CA ILE A 372 -11.16 25.96 -13.85
C ILE A 372 -9.70 26.10 -13.45
N VAL A 373 -9.29 25.31 -12.48
CA VAL A 373 -7.88 25.10 -12.09
C VAL A 373 -7.44 23.79 -12.70
N PHE A 374 -6.55 23.84 -13.66
CA PHE A 374 -6.16 22.70 -14.47
C PHE A 374 -4.65 22.47 -14.44
N VAL A 375 -4.23 21.21 -14.24
CA VAL A 375 -2.83 20.80 -14.34
C VAL A 375 -2.68 19.84 -15.51
N ASP A 376 -1.97 20.27 -16.54
CA ASP A 376 -1.73 19.46 -17.73
C ASP A 376 -0.40 18.69 -17.62
N ILE A 377 -0.36 17.71 -16.72
CA ILE A 377 0.78 16.80 -16.57
C ILE A 377 0.36 15.36 -16.84
N PRO A 378 1.22 14.55 -17.45
CA PRO A 378 0.97 13.12 -17.57
C PRO A 378 1.08 12.46 -16.20
N ILE A 379 0.05 11.75 -15.75
CA ILE A 379 0.07 10.99 -14.50
C ILE A 379 1.10 9.87 -14.62
N ASP A 380 1.94 9.71 -13.60
CA ASP A 380 3.07 8.76 -13.57
C ASP A 380 4.08 8.95 -14.74
N GLY A 381 4.16 10.16 -15.31
CA GLY A 381 5.08 10.48 -16.40
C GLY A 381 4.74 9.81 -17.75
N LYS A 382 3.55 9.22 -17.89
CA LYS A 382 3.12 8.52 -19.11
C LYS A 382 2.18 9.40 -19.93
N GLU A 383 2.54 9.68 -21.18
CA GLU A 383 1.75 10.56 -22.06
C GLU A 383 0.33 10.06 -22.33
N ASP A 384 0.10 8.75 -22.41
CA ASP A 384 -1.22 8.14 -22.51
C ASP A 384 -2.10 8.43 -21.28
N ARG A 385 -1.48 8.88 -20.18
CA ARG A 385 -2.14 9.31 -18.93
C ARG A 385 -2.25 10.82 -18.76
N ARG A 386 -2.16 11.58 -19.82
CA ARG A 386 -2.53 12.99 -19.86
C ARG A 386 -4.05 13.12 -20.00
N LEU A 387 -4.69 14.09 -19.33
CA LEU A 387 -6.15 14.21 -19.31
C LEU A 387 -6.77 14.18 -20.71
N ALA A 388 -6.13 14.83 -21.68
CA ALA A 388 -6.55 14.83 -23.07
C ALA A 388 -6.66 13.43 -23.68
N ASN A 389 -5.85 12.48 -23.22
CA ASN A 389 -5.77 11.13 -23.79
C ASN A 389 -6.73 10.18 -23.11
N TYR A 390 -6.92 10.27 -21.78
CA TYR A 390 -7.79 9.33 -21.07
C TYR A 390 -9.22 9.83 -20.83
N THR A 391 -9.51 11.13 -21.03
CA THR A 391 -10.86 11.70 -21.00
C THR A 391 -11.04 12.71 -22.15
N PRO A 392 -10.97 12.22 -23.39
CA PRO A 392 -10.95 13.11 -24.57
C PRO A 392 -12.22 13.93 -24.74
N LEU A 393 -13.38 13.43 -24.32
CA LEU A 393 -14.65 14.17 -24.44
C LEU A 393 -14.69 15.34 -23.45
N ILE A 394 -14.29 15.12 -22.21
CA ILE A 394 -14.22 16.19 -21.20
C ILE A 394 -13.20 17.23 -21.64
N TYR A 395 -12.01 16.81 -22.06
CA TYR A 395 -10.98 17.73 -22.53
C TYR A 395 -11.46 18.58 -23.70
N SER A 396 -12.11 17.98 -24.70
CA SER A 396 -12.68 18.67 -25.83
C SER A 396 -13.78 19.67 -25.43
N TYR A 397 -14.62 19.29 -24.47
CA TYR A 397 -15.64 20.19 -23.92
C TYR A 397 -14.99 21.41 -23.25
N LEU A 398 -13.96 21.24 -22.45
CA LEU A 398 -13.23 22.32 -21.79
C LEU A 398 -12.56 23.23 -22.81
N ALA A 399 -11.85 22.70 -23.79
CA ALA A 399 -11.18 23.46 -24.84
C ALA A 399 -12.16 24.27 -25.68
N LYS A 400 -13.38 23.77 -25.89
CA LYS A 400 -14.44 24.46 -26.62
C LYS A 400 -15.01 25.63 -25.84
N ASN A 401 -15.29 25.48 -24.56
CA ASN A 401 -16.10 26.40 -23.76
C ASN A 401 -15.29 27.32 -22.83
N TYR A 402 -14.02 27.02 -22.62
CA TYR A 402 -13.14 27.80 -21.73
C TYR A 402 -11.89 28.24 -22.45
N GLU A 403 -11.34 29.36 -22.02
CA GLU A 403 -10.10 29.93 -22.53
C GLU A 403 -9.02 30.00 -21.46
N PHE A 404 -7.77 29.85 -21.87
CA PHE A 404 -6.62 30.03 -21.00
C PHE A 404 -6.47 31.49 -20.59
N LYS A 405 -6.33 31.72 -19.28
CA LYS A 405 -6.14 33.08 -18.75
C LYS A 405 -4.72 33.34 -18.32
N GLU A 406 -4.18 32.46 -17.48
CA GLU A 406 -2.83 32.59 -16.96
C GLU A 406 -2.30 31.26 -16.40
N MET A 407 -0.96 31.21 -16.23
CA MET A 407 -0.26 30.11 -15.57
C MET A 407 0.24 30.55 -14.21
N ILE A 408 -0.01 29.73 -13.16
CA ILE A 408 0.49 29.94 -11.80
C ILE A 408 1.22 28.66 -11.36
N GLY A 409 2.56 28.70 -11.34
CA GLY A 409 3.34 27.48 -11.16
C GLY A 409 3.04 26.49 -12.29
N MET A 410 2.55 25.29 -11.93
CA MET A 410 2.11 24.27 -12.90
C MET A 410 0.62 24.33 -13.23
N PHE A 411 -0.12 25.25 -12.63
CA PHE A 411 -1.58 25.34 -12.75
C PHE A 411 -1.98 26.34 -13.83
N GLN A 412 -2.86 25.93 -14.70
CA GLN A 412 -3.54 26.78 -15.67
C GLN A 412 -4.87 27.25 -15.08
N ILE A 413 -5.14 28.54 -15.17
CA ILE A 413 -6.44 29.12 -14.84
C ILE A 413 -7.18 29.30 -16.14
N LEU A 414 -8.35 28.66 -16.25
CA LEU A 414 -9.23 28.80 -17.41
C LEU A 414 -10.52 29.50 -16.98
N LEU A 415 -11.03 30.38 -17.83
CA LEU A 415 -12.29 31.10 -17.64
C LEU A 415 -13.28 30.77 -18.77
N PRO A 416 -14.58 30.87 -18.53
CA PRO A 416 -15.56 30.72 -19.59
C PRO A 416 -15.27 31.72 -20.75
N LYS A 417 -15.38 31.25 -21.97
CA LYS A 417 -15.31 32.12 -23.12
C LYS A 417 -16.48 33.13 -23.08
N SER A 418 -16.22 34.40 -23.40
CA SER A 418 -17.29 35.39 -23.57
C SER A 418 -18.17 35.00 -24.76
N GLU A 419 -19.48 35.11 -24.62
CA GLU A 419 -20.45 34.81 -25.71
C GLU A 419 -20.33 35.74 -26.92
N ASP A 420 -19.42 36.73 -26.90
CA ASP A 420 -19.28 37.78 -27.89
C ASP A 420 -18.10 37.57 -28.88
N GLN A 421 -17.69 36.32 -29.14
CA GLN A 421 -16.72 36.02 -30.21
C GLN A 421 -17.26 35.01 -31.23
#